data_02b5222cb3cc18fcd4075b13a98e6b6c
#
_entry.id   02b5222cb3cc18fcd4075b13a98e6b6c
#
_cell.length_a   1.000
_cell.length_b   1.000
_cell.length_c   1.000
_cell.angle_alpha   90.00
_cell.angle_beta   90.00
_cell.angle_gamma   90.00
#
_symmetry.space_group_name_H-M   'P 1'
#
loop_
_entity.id
_entity.type
_entity.pdbx_description
1 polymer ?
#
loop_
_entity_poly.entity_id
_entity_poly.type
_entity_poly.pdbx_seq_one_letter_code
_entity_poly.pdbx_strand_id
1 'polypeptide(L)'
;MKPTLTFIHSPDPLYADNQNYGVEFMPLWVFNLSSNLNNKENYNITLYDSRIHKIDNMVESDIFIFSGIDQDLHMINSVQENLRTRYPLSKFIIGGPITWSFHKAKSLYLLKEFDQIIIGDGEDIISEVIENNLNNK
;
A
#
# COMPACT_ATOMS: atom_id res chain seq x y z
N MET A 1 -5.11 14.90 -17.26
CA MET A 1 -4.43 13.61 -17.04
C MET A 1 -4.96 12.96 -15.76
N LYS A 2 -5.27 11.67 -15.82
CA LYS A 2 -5.81 10.96 -14.67
C LYS A 2 -4.72 10.75 -13.60
N PRO A 3 -5.02 10.98 -12.32
CA PRO A 3 -4.09 10.60 -11.27
C PRO A 3 -3.81 9.10 -11.26
N THR A 4 -2.59 8.74 -10.91
CA THR A 4 -2.16 7.34 -10.82
C THR A 4 -2.14 6.89 -9.37
N LEU A 5 -2.81 5.76 -9.12
CA LEU A 5 -2.82 5.07 -7.85
C LEU A 5 -2.08 3.75 -8.01
N THR A 6 -1.06 3.52 -7.20
CA THR A 6 -0.34 2.25 -7.23
C THR A 6 -0.52 1.55 -5.89
N PHE A 7 -1.11 0.37 -5.93
CA PHE A 7 -1.24 -0.50 -4.76
C PHE A 7 0.03 -1.32 -4.63
N ILE A 8 0.61 -1.31 -3.44
CA ILE A 8 1.87 -1.99 -3.14
C ILE A 8 1.58 -3.22 -2.28
N HIS A 9 1.88 -4.38 -2.85
CA HIS A 9 1.86 -5.65 -2.13
C HIS A 9 3.31 -6.11 -1.96
N SER A 10 3.83 -6.00 -0.75
CA SER A 10 5.24 -6.26 -0.46
C SER A 10 5.40 -7.18 0.74
N PRO A 11 5.03 -8.48 0.60
CA PRO A 11 5.19 -9.43 1.69
C PRO A 11 6.66 -9.71 1.97
N ASP A 12 6.97 -10.03 3.22
CA ASP A 12 8.33 -10.40 3.59
C ASP A 12 8.74 -11.70 2.89
N PRO A 13 9.87 -11.73 2.18
CA PRO A 13 10.30 -12.94 1.45
C PRO A 13 10.47 -14.18 2.33
N LEU A 14 10.83 -14.01 3.59
CA LEU A 14 10.98 -15.14 4.52
C LEU A 14 9.65 -15.85 4.76
N TYR A 15 8.55 -15.14 4.65
CA TYR A 15 7.21 -15.68 4.89
C TYR A 15 6.46 -15.93 3.58
N ALA A 16 6.72 -15.13 2.55
CA ALA A 16 6.08 -15.26 1.24
C ALA A 16 6.50 -16.55 0.52
N ASP A 17 7.74 -16.98 0.73
CA ASP A 17 8.29 -18.20 0.12
C ASP A 17 8.06 -19.44 0.98
N ASN A 18 7.12 -19.39 1.90
CA ASN A 18 6.82 -20.54 2.74
C ASN A 18 6.17 -21.63 1.90
N GLN A 19 7.02 -22.51 1.37
CA GLN A 19 6.62 -23.60 0.47
C GLN A 19 5.79 -24.68 1.16
N ASN A 20 5.63 -24.61 2.47
CA ASN A 20 4.84 -25.61 3.21
C ASN A 20 3.39 -25.66 2.75
N TYR A 21 2.90 -24.60 2.11
CA TYR A 21 1.52 -24.54 1.67
C TYR A 21 1.35 -24.52 0.16
N GLY A 22 2.43 -24.35 -0.62
CA GLY A 22 2.40 -24.40 -2.07
C GLY A 22 1.45 -23.40 -2.73
N VAL A 23 1.00 -22.38 -1.98
CA VAL A 23 -0.01 -21.44 -2.46
C VAL A 23 0.60 -20.04 -2.46
N GLU A 24 0.71 -19.47 -3.66
CA GLU A 24 0.99 -18.04 -3.79
C GLU A 24 -0.34 -17.30 -3.61
N PHE A 25 -0.43 -16.51 -2.55
CA PHE A 25 -1.64 -15.75 -2.28
C PHE A 25 -1.72 -14.55 -3.22
N MET A 26 -2.83 -14.44 -3.94
CA MET A 26 -3.16 -13.23 -4.68
C MET A 26 -3.40 -12.07 -3.69
N PRO A 27 -3.00 -10.85 -4.04
CA PRO A 27 -3.28 -9.70 -3.18
C PRO A 27 -4.75 -9.28 -3.27
N LEU A 28 -5.64 -10.08 -2.71
CA LEU A 28 -7.09 -9.85 -2.79
C LEU A 28 -7.51 -8.50 -2.22
N TRP A 29 -6.75 -7.98 -1.24
CA TRP A 29 -7.03 -6.68 -0.65
C TRP A 29 -6.99 -5.55 -1.69
N VAL A 30 -6.12 -5.68 -2.69
CA VAL A 30 -6.03 -4.69 -3.77
C VAL A 30 -7.32 -4.68 -4.58
N PHE A 31 -7.83 -5.86 -4.92
CA PHE A 31 -9.07 -5.96 -5.68
C PHE A 31 -10.26 -5.47 -4.88
N ASN A 32 -10.31 -5.77 -3.58
CA ASN A 32 -11.37 -5.28 -2.71
C ASN A 32 -11.38 -3.76 -2.61
N LEU A 33 -10.23 -3.13 -2.37
CA LEU A 33 -10.15 -1.68 -2.27
C LEU A 33 -10.45 -1.01 -3.61
N SER A 34 -9.86 -1.49 -4.70
CA SER A 34 -10.06 -0.87 -6.01
C SER A 34 -11.50 -0.98 -6.50
N SER A 35 -12.19 -2.09 -6.19
CA SER A 35 -13.61 -2.25 -6.55
C SER A 35 -14.55 -1.36 -5.74
N ASN A 36 -14.11 -0.89 -4.57
CA ASN A 36 -14.89 0.03 -3.73
C ASN A 36 -14.59 1.50 -4.01
N LEU A 37 -13.71 1.79 -4.96
CA LEU A 37 -13.47 3.18 -5.36
C LEU A 37 -14.63 3.76 -6.13
N ASN A 38 -15.11 4.92 -5.69
CA ASN A 38 -16.06 5.71 -6.45
C ASN A 38 -15.35 6.29 -7.66
N ASN A 39 -15.99 6.21 -8.82
CA ASN A 39 -15.44 6.79 -10.05
C ASN A 39 -14.02 6.29 -10.36
N LYS A 40 -13.79 4.98 -10.22
CA LYS A 40 -12.48 4.38 -10.48
C LYS A 40 -11.97 4.62 -11.89
N GLU A 41 -12.86 4.92 -12.83
CA GLU A 41 -12.51 5.29 -14.19
C GLU A 41 -11.76 6.64 -14.28
N ASN A 42 -11.77 7.42 -13.21
CA ASN A 42 -11.04 8.69 -13.14
C ASN A 42 -9.57 8.50 -12.70
N TYR A 43 -9.15 7.27 -12.44
CA TYR A 43 -7.79 6.96 -11.98
C TYR A 43 -7.11 5.94 -12.90
N ASN A 44 -5.80 6.07 -13.01
CA ASN A 44 -4.95 5.00 -13.54
C ASN A 44 -4.53 4.14 -12.36
N ILE A 45 -5.02 2.91 -12.29
CA ILE A 45 -4.77 2.01 -11.16
C ILE A 45 -3.76 0.96 -11.58
N THR A 46 -2.66 0.85 -10.83
CA THR A 46 -1.62 -0.14 -11.04
C THR A 46 -1.36 -0.94 -9.78
N LEU A 47 -0.77 -2.11 -9.94
CA LEU A 47 -0.35 -2.98 -8.86
C LEU A 47 1.15 -3.22 -8.94
N TYR A 48 1.84 -3.06 -7.82
CA TYR A 48 3.19 -3.55 -7.63
C TYR A 48 3.15 -4.71 -6.63
N ASP A 49 3.63 -5.87 -7.08
CA ASP A 49 3.78 -7.05 -6.24
C ASP A 49 5.29 -7.39 -6.20
N SER A 50 5.90 -7.24 -5.04
CA SER A 50 7.35 -7.41 -4.88
C SER A 50 7.84 -8.81 -5.22
N ARG A 51 6.95 -9.80 -5.25
CA ARG A 51 7.29 -11.17 -5.63
C ARG A 51 7.46 -11.34 -7.14
N ILE A 52 6.89 -10.44 -7.93
CA ILE A 52 6.80 -10.55 -9.39
C ILE A 52 7.53 -9.39 -10.07
N HIS A 53 7.37 -8.18 -9.55
CA HIS A 53 7.86 -6.96 -10.17
C HIS A 53 9.18 -6.52 -9.57
N LYS A 54 10.01 -5.85 -10.38
CA LYS A 54 11.25 -5.24 -9.90
C LYS A 54 10.98 -3.79 -9.50
N ILE A 55 11.46 -3.41 -8.32
CA ILE A 55 11.24 -2.06 -7.81
C ILE A 55 11.83 -0.97 -8.73
N ASP A 56 12.92 -1.29 -9.42
CA ASP A 56 13.56 -0.34 -10.36
C ASP A 56 12.66 0.02 -11.53
N ASN A 57 11.67 -0.83 -11.85
CA ASN A 57 10.74 -0.62 -12.94
C ASN A 57 9.50 0.17 -12.52
N MET A 58 9.40 0.53 -11.24
CA MET A 58 8.28 1.33 -10.75
C MET A 58 8.32 2.72 -11.32
N VAL A 59 7.16 3.18 -11.81
CA VAL A 59 7.00 4.55 -12.30
C VAL A 59 6.38 5.43 -11.21
N GLU A 60 6.51 6.74 -11.38
CA GLU A 60 5.93 7.68 -10.45
C GLU A 60 4.40 7.52 -10.40
N SER A 61 3.86 7.58 -9.18
CA SER A 61 2.41 7.61 -8.94
C SER A 61 2.08 8.80 -8.04
N ASP A 62 0.86 9.31 -8.17
CA ASP A 62 0.39 10.36 -7.27
C ASP A 62 0.25 9.83 -5.85
N ILE A 63 -0.25 8.59 -5.72
CA ILE A 63 -0.44 7.94 -4.42
C ILE A 63 0.05 6.50 -4.50
N PHE A 64 0.85 6.09 -3.52
CA PHE A 64 1.22 4.70 -3.28
C PHE A 64 0.46 4.20 -2.05
N ILE A 65 -0.25 3.09 -2.19
CA ILE A 65 -1.12 2.54 -1.15
C ILE A 65 -0.58 1.18 -0.72
N PHE A 66 -0.22 1.07 0.55
CA PHE A 66 0.40 -0.11 1.13
C PHE A 66 -0.58 -0.83 2.05
N SER A 67 -0.41 -2.13 2.15
CA SER A 67 -1.06 -2.95 3.16
C SER A 67 -0.21 -4.19 3.44
N GLY A 68 -0.42 -4.80 4.59
CA GLY A 68 0.29 -6.01 4.96
C GLY A 68 -0.04 -6.44 6.37
N ILE A 69 0.76 -7.38 6.86
CA ILE A 69 0.73 -7.85 8.24
C ILE A 69 2.03 -7.43 8.94
N ASP A 70 2.10 -7.68 10.24
CA ASP A 70 3.24 -7.23 11.06
C ASP A 70 4.59 -7.72 10.53
N GLN A 71 4.64 -8.96 10.04
CA GLN A 71 5.87 -9.55 9.51
C GLN A 71 6.37 -8.84 8.24
N ASP A 72 5.52 -8.10 7.56
CA ASP A 72 5.87 -7.42 6.32
C ASP A 72 6.56 -6.07 6.53
N LEU A 73 6.65 -5.59 7.77
CA LEU A 73 7.12 -4.23 8.09
C LEU A 73 8.47 -3.92 7.44
N HIS A 74 9.41 -4.82 7.52
CA HIS A 74 10.75 -4.60 6.96
C HIS A 74 10.69 -4.38 5.45
N MET A 75 9.94 -5.22 4.75
CA MET A 75 9.80 -5.10 3.30
C MET A 75 8.99 -3.86 2.92
N ILE A 76 7.92 -3.57 3.65
CA ILE A 76 7.12 -2.35 3.45
C ILE A 76 8.00 -1.11 3.56
N ASN A 77 8.80 -1.01 4.61
CA ASN A 77 9.68 0.13 4.81
C ASN A 77 10.75 0.22 3.72
N SER A 78 11.31 -0.89 3.29
CA SER A 78 12.30 -0.92 2.21
C SER A 78 11.72 -0.36 0.91
N VAL A 79 10.54 -0.80 0.52
CA VAL A 79 9.86 -0.33 -0.69
C VAL A 79 9.49 1.15 -0.54
N GLN A 80 8.92 1.53 0.59
CA GLN A 80 8.50 2.91 0.83
C GLN A 80 9.68 3.88 0.78
N GLU A 81 10.79 3.57 1.44
CA GLU A 81 11.99 4.41 1.42
C GLU A 81 12.54 4.59 0.01
N ASN A 82 12.59 3.50 -0.77
CA ASN A 82 13.06 3.56 -2.15
C ASN A 82 12.18 4.50 -2.99
N LEU A 83 10.86 4.31 -2.92
CA LEU A 83 9.92 5.10 -3.71
C LEU A 83 9.88 6.56 -3.24
N ARG A 84 9.97 6.81 -1.94
CA ARG A 84 9.97 8.17 -1.40
C ARG A 84 11.22 8.95 -1.84
N THR A 85 12.35 8.29 -1.91
CA THR A 85 13.59 8.91 -2.40
C THR A 85 13.49 9.26 -3.88
N ARG A 86 12.89 8.39 -4.68
CA ARG A 86 12.75 8.60 -6.12
C ARG A 86 11.60 9.56 -6.47
N TYR A 87 10.54 9.53 -5.70
CA TYR A 87 9.30 10.28 -5.97
C TYR A 87 8.85 11.05 -4.73
N PRO A 88 9.60 12.09 -4.33
CA PRO A 88 9.35 12.78 -3.07
C PRO A 88 8.03 13.56 -3.01
N LEU A 89 7.40 13.81 -4.15
CA LEU A 89 6.13 14.53 -4.20
C LEU A 89 4.92 13.58 -4.11
N SER A 90 5.14 12.27 -4.21
CA SER A 90 4.06 11.30 -4.08
C SER A 90 3.56 11.20 -2.65
N LYS A 91 2.31 10.78 -2.48
CA LYS A 91 1.73 10.51 -1.17
C LYS A 91 1.80 9.02 -0.86
N PHE A 92 2.04 8.70 0.40
CA PHE A 92 2.21 7.33 0.87
C PHE A 92 1.20 7.03 1.96
N ILE A 93 0.32 6.06 1.70
CA ILE A 93 -0.78 5.68 2.58
C ILE A 93 -0.61 4.22 2.95
N ILE A 94 -0.89 3.87 4.21
CA ILE A 94 -0.88 2.49 4.66
C ILE A 94 -2.16 2.16 5.42
N GLY A 95 -2.67 0.97 5.18
CA GLY A 95 -3.83 0.41 5.87
C GLY A 95 -3.68 -1.09 6.07
N GLY A 96 -4.77 -1.75 6.39
CA GLY A 96 -4.83 -3.20 6.55
C GLY A 96 -4.45 -3.69 7.94
N PRO A 97 -4.26 -5.02 8.09
CA PRO A 97 -4.06 -5.64 9.40
C PRO A 97 -2.89 -5.08 10.20
N ILE A 98 -1.80 -4.70 9.53
CA ILE A 98 -0.62 -4.14 10.20
C ILE A 98 -0.94 -2.87 11.00
N THR A 99 -1.80 -2.00 10.47
CA THR A 99 -2.14 -0.74 11.14
C THR A 99 -2.97 -0.98 12.40
N TRP A 100 -3.91 -1.91 12.32
CA TRP A 100 -4.73 -2.27 13.47
C TRP A 100 -3.91 -2.94 14.55
N SER A 101 -3.03 -3.86 14.16
CA SER A 101 -2.14 -4.56 15.09
C SER A 101 -1.23 -3.57 15.82
N PHE A 102 -0.60 -2.65 15.11
CA PHE A 102 0.29 -1.65 15.70
C PHE A 102 -0.48 -0.63 16.54
N HIS A 103 -1.70 -0.29 16.16
CA HIS A 103 -2.55 0.55 16.98
C HIS A 103 -2.84 -0.09 18.34
N LYS A 104 -3.21 -1.37 18.35
CA LYS A 104 -3.47 -2.11 19.59
C LYS A 104 -2.22 -2.24 20.46
N ALA A 105 -1.06 -2.43 19.84
CA ALA A 105 0.21 -2.54 20.54
C ALA A 105 0.83 -1.18 20.92
N LYS A 106 0.16 -0.07 20.58
CA LYS A 106 0.67 1.31 20.79
C LYS A 106 2.00 1.55 20.06
N SER A 107 2.15 0.95 18.88
CA SER A 107 3.39 0.97 18.09
C SER A 107 3.24 1.67 16.74
N LEU A 108 2.21 2.51 16.55
CA LEU A 108 1.99 3.22 15.28
C LEU A 108 3.17 4.10 14.87
N TYR A 109 4.02 4.49 15.83
CA TYR A 109 5.22 5.26 15.51
C TYR A 109 6.16 4.54 14.52
N LEU A 110 6.05 3.21 14.41
CA LEU A 110 6.81 2.43 13.43
C LEU A 110 6.36 2.70 11.98
N LEU A 111 5.20 3.33 11.80
CA LEU A 111 4.64 3.70 10.50
C LEU A 111 4.63 5.21 10.27
N LYS A 112 5.40 5.96 11.05
CA LYS A 112 5.38 7.44 11.06
C LYS A 112 5.78 8.09 9.73
N GLU A 113 6.48 7.34 8.88
CA GLU A 113 6.92 7.86 7.58
C GLU A 113 5.79 7.92 6.54
N PHE A 114 4.65 7.30 6.83
CA PHE A 114 3.50 7.37 5.94
C PHE A 114 2.73 8.67 6.14
N ASP A 115 2.26 9.25 5.04
CA ASP A 115 1.48 10.50 5.08
C ASP A 115 0.12 10.28 5.75
N GLN A 116 -0.43 9.09 5.64
CA GLN A 116 -1.69 8.74 6.29
C GLN A 116 -1.72 7.25 6.65
N ILE A 117 -2.28 6.96 7.82
CA ILE A 117 -2.48 5.60 8.33
C ILE A 117 -3.98 5.38 8.49
N ILE A 118 -4.49 4.33 7.82
CA ILE A 118 -5.90 3.94 7.92
C ILE A 118 -6.01 2.79 8.91
N ILE A 119 -6.79 2.99 9.98
CA ILE A 119 -7.02 1.96 10.99
C ILE A 119 -8.44 1.45 10.82
N GLY A 120 -8.60 0.13 10.64
CA GLY A 120 -9.89 -0.50 10.41
C GLY A 120 -10.17 -0.73 8.94
N ASP A 121 -11.46 -0.87 8.60
CA ASP A 121 -11.89 -1.21 7.24
C ASP A 121 -11.70 -0.03 6.29
N GLY A 122 -10.78 -0.20 5.33
CA GLY A 122 -10.50 0.83 4.34
C GLY A 122 -11.52 0.90 3.21
N GLU A 123 -12.29 -0.15 2.99
CA GLU A 123 -13.23 -0.25 1.88
C GLU A 123 -14.27 0.88 1.87
N ASP A 124 -14.71 1.31 3.04
CA ASP A 124 -15.74 2.35 3.18
C ASP A 124 -15.21 3.77 3.03
N ILE A 125 -13.92 3.97 3.23
CA ILE A 125 -13.34 5.32 3.28
C ILE A 125 -12.26 5.58 2.23
N ILE A 126 -11.90 4.58 1.44
CA ILE A 126 -10.76 4.69 0.50
C ILE A 126 -10.94 5.84 -0.49
N SER A 127 -12.13 6.05 -1.00
CA SER A 127 -12.38 7.14 -1.94
C SER A 127 -12.14 8.50 -1.31
N GLU A 128 -12.65 8.72 -0.10
CA GLU A 128 -12.44 9.96 0.63
C GLU A 128 -10.95 10.20 0.93
N VAL A 129 -10.25 9.16 1.36
CA VAL A 129 -8.82 9.23 1.67
C VAL A 129 -8.03 9.64 0.42
N ILE A 130 -8.31 9.03 -0.71
CA ILE A 130 -7.63 9.34 -1.98
C ILE A 130 -7.89 10.79 -2.38
N GLU A 131 -9.16 11.21 -2.38
CA GLU A 131 -9.52 12.58 -2.75
C GLU A 131 -8.83 13.61 -1.85
N ASN A 132 -8.80 13.36 -0.55
CA ASN A 132 -8.16 14.27 0.40
C ASN A 132 -6.64 14.38 0.14
N ASN A 133 -5.99 13.29 -0.18
CA ASN A 133 -4.56 13.29 -0.46
C ASN A 133 -4.23 13.95 -1.80
N LEU A 134 -5.08 13.81 -2.80
CA LEU A 134 -4.90 14.48 -4.09
C LEU A 134 -5.09 15.99 -3.98
N ASN A 135 -6.02 16.43 -3.15
CA ASN A 135 -6.35 17.84 -2.99
C ASN A 135 -5.38 18.60 -2.09
N ASN A 136 -4.59 17.91 -1.28
CA ASN A 136 -3.63 18.49 -0.33
C ASN A 136 -2.19 18.49 -0.86
N LYS A 137 -2.04 18.63 -2.14
CA LYS A 137 -0.71 18.71 -2.75
C LYS A 137 -0.04 20.05 -2.51
#